data_05be32b9033d8846a0a421fa1dd8c646
#
_entry.id   05be32b9033d8846a0a421fa1dd8c646
#
_cell.length_a   1.000
_cell.length_b   1.000
_cell.length_c   1.000
_cell.angle_alpha   90.00
_cell.angle_beta   90.00
_cell.angle_gamma   90.00
#
_symmetry.space_group_name_H-M   'P 1'
#
loop_
_entity.id
_entity.type
_entity.pdbx_description
1 polymer ?
#
loop_
_entity_poly.entity_id
_entity_poly.type
_entity_poly.pdbx_seq_one_letter_code
_entity_poly.pdbx_strand_id
1 'polypeptide(L)'
;MNLLTRRRFVELLMATGVVAVGSATLGGCAQGGDAGQKGDAAKDEADAGAQAEASIVVDAKGNEFAIPDSVERIAITCNGGTTHEVAIFGAADKIVAQPSMKKFPQLLKMYPQFNNVVNAGSFDDLNIEALVATEPDVALVGVSSDKGNAQIAEVGIPTYVMLIGWAAIDTLKQEFLNVGKILGNEEKAQRLVDHWNATLGDLEKKVAKIPAGDRKKVYYLSGADITKANTGDWGRTWIDAIGADFAVPETDLNGDVTVEKALEWDPDVIVVQGGSNLDELYGAEQVQDLKAIKNKQVFSIPIGGFWWDRPSPEATLGFLWLAQTVYPEYMGDVDLSAETKDFFKEFYGYDLSDDEYASFF
;
A
#
# COMPACT_ATOMS: atom_id res chain seq x y z
N MET A 1 -9.52 -0.36 23.61
CA MET A 1 -9.51 1.00 23.02
C MET A 1 -10.69 1.06 22.06
N ASN A 2 -11.68 1.95 22.29
CA ASN A 2 -12.99 1.92 21.64
C ASN A 2 -12.88 2.19 20.13
N LEU A 3 -13.33 1.23 19.34
CA LEU A 3 -13.54 1.34 17.89
C LEU A 3 -14.62 2.38 17.60
N LEU A 4 -14.25 3.48 16.98
CA LEU A 4 -15.18 4.46 16.43
C LEU A 4 -15.83 3.85 15.16
N THR A 5 -17.12 3.58 15.24
CA THR A 5 -17.91 3.05 14.11
C THR A 5 -17.97 4.07 12.95
N ARG A 6 -17.99 3.57 11.70
CA ARG A 6 -18.02 4.33 10.41
C ARG A 6 -19.00 5.53 10.38
N ARG A 7 -20.05 5.53 11.19
CA ARG A 7 -21.05 6.63 11.26
C ARG A 7 -20.52 7.91 11.90
N ARG A 8 -19.51 7.85 12.77
CA ARG A 8 -18.98 9.07 13.45
C ARG A 8 -17.86 9.77 12.66
N PHE A 9 -17.24 9.09 11.71
CA PHE A 9 -16.18 9.69 10.89
C PHE A 9 -16.72 10.64 9.84
N VAL A 10 -17.92 10.38 9.30
CA VAL A 10 -18.58 11.24 8.31
C VAL A 10 -19.16 12.51 8.94
N GLU A 11 -19.56 12.48 10.23
CA GLU A 11 -20.10 13.65 10.91
C GLU A 11 -19.02 14.66 11.35
N LEU A 12 -17.75 14.26 11.46
CA LEU A 12 -16.66 15.17 11.89
C LEU A 12 -16.10 16.03 10.74
N LEU A 13 -16.28 15.62 9.48
CA LEU A 13 -15.80 16.34 8.29
C LEU A 13 -16.75 17.45 7.80
N MET A 14 -17.97 17.58 8.38
CA MET A 14 -18.95 18.60 7.99
C MET A 14 -18.99 19.83 8.91
N ALA A 15 -18.14 19.92 9.93
CA ALA A 15 -18.21 20.96 10.97
C ALA A 15 -17.20 22.12 10.83
N THR A 16 -16.37 22.16 9.78
CA THR A 16 -15.44 23.28 9.56
C THR A 16 -15.58 23.86 8.16
N GLY A 17 -16.62 24.63 7.98
CA GLY A 17 -16.83 25.44 6.78
C GLY A 17 -17.49 26.76 7.11
N VAL A 18 -16.82 27.82 6.70
CA VAL A 18 -17.30 29.23 6.60
C VAL A 18 -16.78 30.15 7.71
N VAL A 19 -15.71 30.86 7.44
CA VAL A 19 -15.46 32.21 7.94
C VAL A 19 -15.50 33.16 6.74
N ALA A 20 -16.54 33.97 6.71
CA ALA A 20 -16.74 35.03 5.71
C ALA A 20 -15.88 36.23 6.05
N VAL A 21 -15.10 36.70 5.07
CA VAL A 21 -14.37 37.96 5.12
C VAL A 21 -15.34 39.06 4.71
N GLY A 22 -15.71 39.91 5.66
CA GLY A 22 -16.48 41.15 5.42
C GLY A 22 -15.54 42.34 5.17
N SER A 23 -15.55 42.84 3.96
CA SER A 23 -14.92 44.12 3.62
C SER A 23 -15.78 45.27 4.09
N ALA A 24 -15.25 46.20 4.87
CA ALA A 24 -15.88 47.50 5.14
C ALA A 24 -14.95 48.61 4.67
N THR A 25 -15.38 49.24 3.60
CA THR A 25 -14.88 50.54 3.14
C THR A 25 -15.57 51.67 3.86
N LEU A 26 -14.87 52.62 4.43
CA LEU A 26 -15.40 53.96 4.65
C LEU A 26 -14.29 55.00 4.40
N GLY A 27 -14.60 55.91 3.51
CA GLY A 27 -13.75 57.00 3.11
C GLY A 27 -13.84 58.21 4.05
N GLY A 28 -12.91 59.13 3.85
CA GLY A 28 -12.91 60.44 4.51
C GLY A 28 -11.80 61.32 3.91
N CYS A 29 -12.21 62.32 3.14
CA CYS A 29 -11.35 63.38 2.57
C CYS A 29 -10.92 64.36 3.64
N ALA A 30 -9.72 64.98 3.45
CA ALA A 30 -9.50 66.43 3.35
C ALA A 30 -8.01 66.79 3.38
N GLN A 31 -7.58 67.33 2.31
CA GLN A 31 -6.97 68.63 2.02
C GLN A 31 -5.79 69.16 2.85
N GLY A 32 -4.69 69.45 2.14
CA GLY A 32 -3.99 70.74 2.27
C GLY A 32 -2.47 70.69 2.49
N GLY A 33 -1.70 71.17 1.48
CA GLY A 33 -0.57 72.08 1.73
C GLY A 33 0.83 71.55 1.72
N ASP A 34 1.45 71.71 0.58
CA ASP A 34 2.69 72.45 0.25
C ASP A 34 4.10 71.93 0.64
N ALA A 35 4.87 71.87 -0.42
CA ALA A 35 6.30 72.18 -0.67
C ALA A 35 7.42 71.52 0.19
N GLY A 36 8.25 70.82 -0.56
CA GLY A 36 9.68 71.10 -0.46
C GLY A 36 10.62 70.01 -0.01
N GLN A 37 11.37 69.57 -0.95
CA GLN A 37 12.81 69.32 -0.93
C GLN A 37 13.30 67.85 -1.08
N LYS A 38 14.12 67.71 -2.08
CA LYS A 38 14.89 66.56 -2.53
C LYS A 38 15.78 65.96 -1.45
N GLY A 39 15.80 64.65 -1.38
CA GLY A 39 16.84 63.87 -0.73
C GLY A 39 16.90 62.51 -1.37
N ASP A 40 17.89 62.26 -2.22
CA ASP A 40 18.24 60.95 -2.74
C ASP A 40 18.61 60.03 -1.56
N ALA A 41 17.85 58.99 -1.33
CA ALA A 41 18.23 57.87 -0.51
C ALA A 41 17.96 56.58 -1.31
N ALA A 42 19.03 55.87 -1.62
CA ALA A 42 19.02 54.56 -2.23
C ALA A 42 18.08 53.63 -1.44
N LYS A 43 17.10 53.07 -2.12
CA LYS A 43 16.35 51.93 -1.61
C LYS A 43 17.20 50.68 -1.80
N ASP A 44 17.79 50.19 -0.73
CA ASP A 44 18.11 48.80 -0.61
C ASP A 44 16.78 48.03 -0.66
N GLU A 45 16.42 47.51 -1.81
CA GLU A 45 15.40 46.46 -1.94
C GLU A 45 16.02 45.19 -1.32
N ALA A 46 15.72 44.96 -0.04
CA ALA A 46 15.91 43.66 0.56
C ALA A 46 14.98 42.69 -0.22
N ASP A 47 15.61 41.90 -1.09
CA ASP A 47 15.03 40.71 -1.68
C ASP A 47 14.60 39.77 -0.53
N ALA A 48 13.36 39.91 -0.08
CA ALA A 48 12.74 38.96 0.78
C ALA A 48 12.45 37.74 -0.11
N GLY A 49 13.45 36.87 -0.22
CA GLY A 49 13.28 35.56 -0.83
C GLY A 49 12.05 34.91 -0.21
N ALA A 50 10.98 34.72 -0.98
CA ALA A 50 9.84 33.92 -0.62
C ALA A 50 10.40 32.54 -0.29
N GLN A 51 10.48 32.20 1.00
CA GLN A 51 10.70 30.83 1.42
C GLN A 51 9.52 30.04 0.85
N ALA A 52 9.80 29.14 -0.08
CA ALA A 52 8.81 28.20 -0.57
C ALA A 52 8.26 27.47 0.65
N GLU A 53 6.95 27.54 0.88
CA GLU A 53 6.31 26.78 1.95
C GLU A 53 6.67 25.30 1.75
N ALA A 54 7.20 24.67 2.80
CA ALA A 54 7.56 23.25 2.75
C ALA A 54 6.34 22.43 2.32
N SER A 55 6.52 21.59 1.33
CA SER A 55 5.45 20.68 0.87
C SER A 55 5.21 19.62 1.94
N ILE A 56 3.99 19.47 2.40
CA ILE A 56 3.62 18.57 3.51
C ILE A 56 2.73 17.43 2.98
N VAL A 57 2.91 16.24 3.53
CA VAL A 57 2.01 15.07 3.40
C VAL A 57 1.72 14.52 4.79
N VAL A 58 0.65 13.72 4.91
CA VAL A 58 0.27 13.07 6.17
C VAL A 58 0.61 11.59 6.09
N ASP A 59 1.31 11.06 7.08
CA ASP A 59 1.74 9.67 7.15
C ASP A 59 0.63 8.72 7.66
N ALA A 60 0.93 7.42 7.72
CA ALA A 60 -0.01 6.39 8.18
C ALA A 60 -0.45 6.52 9.65
N LYS A 61 0.28 7.29 10.46
CA LYS A 61 -0.09 7.59 11.86
C LYS A 61 -0.80 8.93 12.02
N GLY A 62 -1.02 9.66 10.92
CA GLY A 62 -1.64 10.98 10.93
C GLY A 62 -0.67 12.11 11.28
N ASN A 63 0.63 11.89 11.25
CA ASN A 63 1.62 12.92 11.47
C ASN A 63 1.90 13.70 10.18
N GLU A 64 2.11 14.99 10.30
CA GLU A 64 2.59 15.82 9.21
C GLU A 64 4.07 15.51 8.93
N PHE A 65 4.38 15.23 7.68
CA PHE A 65 5.73 15.02 7.19
C PHE A 65 6.09 16.13 6.21
N ALA A 66 7.06 16.96 6.58
CA ALA A 66 7.64 17.96 5.68
C ALA A 66 8.57 17.26 4.69
N ILE A 67 8.24 17.35 3.40
CA ILE A 67 9.05 16.74 2.34
C ILE A 67 10.38 17.48 2.24
N PRO A 68 11.54 16.77 2.29
CA PRO A 68 12.83 17.39 2.06
C PRO A 68 12.92 18.05 0.67
N ASP A 69 13.70 19.10 0.53
CA ASP A 69 13.90 19.81 -0.75
C ASP A 69 14.46 18.90 -1.86
N SER A 70 15.18 17.84 -1.47
CA SER A 70 15.68 16.80 -2.36
C SER A 70 15.69 15.46 -1.64
N VAL A 71 15.27 14.40 -2.33
CA VAL A 71 15.31 13.00 -1.86
C VAL A 71 16.15 12.20 -2.85
N GLU A 72 17.43 11.97 -2.50
CA GLU A 72 18.39 11.24 -3.30
C GLU A 72 18.85 9.93 -2.63
N ARG A 73 18.61 9.76 -1.33
CA ARG A 73 19.04 8.60 -0.55
C ARG A 73 17.89 8.12 0.33
N ILE A 74 17.33 6.98 -0.02
CA ILE A 74 16.12 6.43 0.62
C ILE A 74 16.51 5.19 1.42
N ALA A 75 16.18 5.19 2.71
CA ALA A 75 16.20 3.98 3.51
C ALA A 75 14.78 3.41 3.64
N ILE A 76 14.66 2.09 3.53
CA ILE A 76 13.41 1.37 3.76
C ILE A 76 13.65 0.38 4.89
N THR A 77 12.85 0.48 5.96
CA THR A 77 12.99 -0.40 7.13
C THR A 77 11.76 -1.26 7.38
N CYS A 78 10.90 -1.39 6.37
CA CYS A 78 9.70 -2.21 6.44
C CYS A 78 9.55 -3.08 5.18
N ASN A 79 8.81 -4.16 5.31
CA ASN A 79 8.30 -4.94 4.17
C ASN A 79 6.86 -4.47 3.88
N GLY A 80 6.27 -4.82 2.77
CA GLY A 80 4.86 -4.48 2.55
C GLY A 80 4.61 -3.66 1.30
N GLY A 81 5.43 -3.82 0.29
CA GLY A 81 5.23 -3.12 -0.98
C GLY A 81 5.99 -1.81 -1.10
N THR A 82 6.56 -1.27 0.00
CA THR A 82 7.26 0.03 0.00
C THR A 82 8.40 0.10 -1.02
N THR A 83 9.25 -0.94 -1.11
CA THR A 83 10.31 -1.00 -2.15
C THR A 83 9.71 -0.93 -3.57
N HIS A 84 8.55 -1.54 -3.78
CA HIS A 84 7.84 -1.57 -5.06
C HIS A 84 7.26 -0.21 -5.42
N GLU A 85 6.71 0.52 -4.44
CA GLU A 85 6.26 1.90 -4.63
C GLU A 85 7.41 2.81 -5.04
N VAL A 86 8.54 2.75 -4.32
CA VAL A 86 9.75 3.52 -4.65
C VAL A 86 10.25 3.17 -6.04
N ALA A 87 10.26 1.87 -6.41
CA ALA A 87 10.69 1.42 -7.73
C ALA A 87 9.74 1.89 -8.84
N ILE A 88 8.43 1.76 -8.65
CA ILE A 88 7.40 2.22 -9.59
C ILE A 88 7.50 3.72 -9.81
N PHE A 89 7.74 4.51 -8.77
CA PHE A 89 7.89 5.95 -8.89
C PHE A 89 9.27 6.40 -9.38
N GLY A 90 10.10 5.45 -9.88
CA GLY A 90 11.34 5.74 -10.59
C GLY A 90 12.52 6.08 -9.68
N ALA A 91 12.44 5.75 -8.40
CA ALA A 91 13.47 6.05 -7.42
C ALA A 91 14.23 4.79 -6.91
N ALA A 92 14.19 3.68 -7.67
CA ALA A 92 14.87 2.43 -7.32
C ALA A 92 16.37 2.61 -7.08
N ASP A 93 17.03 3.44 -7.88
CA ASP A 93 18.48 3.71 -7.78
C ASP A 93 18.84 4.58 -6.57
N LYS A 94 17.86 5.23 -5.95
CA LYS A 94 18.02 6.04 -4.74
C LYS A 94 17.95 5.23 -3.44
N ILE A 95 17.57 3.94 -3.52
CA ILE A 95 17.48 3.08 -2.33
C ILE A 95 18.89 2.71 -1.86
N VAL A 96 19.28 3.20 -0.68
CA VAL A 96 20.59 2.97 -0.07
C VAL A 96 20.57 1.91 1.03
N ALA A 97 19.39 1.68 1.65
CA ALA A 97 19.18 0.61 2.62
C ALA A 97 17.77 0.03 2.46
N GLN A 98 17.63 -1.29 2.53
CA GLN A 98 16.34 -1.98 2.54
C GLN A 98 16.45 -3.39 3.08
N PRO A 99 15.35 -4.03 3.52
CA PRO A 99 15.33 -5.46 3.80
C PRO A 99 15.71 -6.30 2.58
N SER A 100 16.11 -7.53 2.78
CA SER A 100 16.46 -8.45 1.68
C SER A 100 15.27 -8.73 0.76
N MET A 101 15.46 -8.51 -0.54
CA MET A 101 14.46 -8.78 -1.58
C MET A 101 14.58 -10.19 -2.20
N LYS A 102 15.35 -11.10 -1.60
CA LYS A 102 15.58 -12.47 -2.13
C LYS A 102 14.30 -13.30 -2.31
N LYS A 103 13.23 -12.94 -1.63
CA LYS A 103 11.91 -13.60 -1.77
C LYS A 103 11.17 -13.21 -3.06
N PHE A 104 11.67 -12.22 -3.80
CA PHE A 104 11.02 -11.65 -4.99
C PHE A 104 11.96 -11.74 -6.20
N PRO A 105 12.10 -12.94 -6.81
CA PRO A 105 13.03 -13.14 -7.93
C PRO A 105 12.77 -12.23 -9.12
N GLN A 106 11.49 -11.96 -9.43
CA GLN A 106 11.12 -11.07 -10.53
C GLN A 106 11.54 -9.62 -10.23
N LEU A 107 11.39 -9.14 -9.00
CA LEU A 107 11.86 -7.81 -8.61
C LEU A 107 13.38 -7.70 -8.76
N LEU A 108 14.14 -8.72 -8.31
CA LEU A 108 15.60 -8.75 -8.44
C LEU A 108 16.07 -8.86 -9.90
N LYS A 109 15.27 -9.44 -10.79
CA LYS A 109 15.53 -9.47 -12.22
C LYS A 109 15.36 -8.08 -12.85
N MET A 110 14.30 -7.34 -12.45
CA MET A 110 14.05 -5.98 -12.90
C MET A 110 15.08 -5.00 -12.33
N TYR A 111 15.48 -5.18 -11.08
CA TYR A 111 16.35 -4.29 -10.33
C TYR A 111 17.52 -5.06 -9.70
N PRO A 112 18.52 -5.53 -10.51
CA PRO A 112 19.62 -6.36 -10.02
C PRO A 112 20.49 -5.66 -8.97
N GLN A 113 20.52 -4.32 -8.94
CA GLN A 113 21.22 -3.53 -7.92
C GLN A 113 20.71 -3.82 -6.50
N PHE A 114 19.46 -4.26 -6.31
CA PHE A 114 18.89 -4.59 -4.99
C PHE A 114 19.61 -5.74 -4.28
N ASN A 115 20.37 -6.57 -5.02
CA ASN A 115 21.23 -7.59 -4.41
C ASN A 115 22.38 -7.00 -3.59
N ASN A 116 22.75 -5.73 -3.83
CA ASN A 116 23.92 -5.08 -3.24
C ASN A 116 23.54 -3.92 -2.30
N VAL A 117 22.24 -3.62 -2.13
CA VAL A 117 21.75 -2.60 -1.20
C VAL A 117 22.00 -3.06 0.23
N VAL A 118 22.40 -2.13 1.11
CA VAL A 118 22.64 -2.43 2.53
C VAL A 118 21.36 -2.96 3.18
N ASN A 119 21.48 -4.11 3.84
CA ASN A 119 20.40 -4.62 4.68
C ASN A 119 20.65 -4.19 6.14
N ALA A 120 19.99 -3.13 6.57
CA ALA A 120 20.06 -2.61 7.93
C ALA A 120 19.00 -3.21 8.88
N GLY A 121 18.43 -4.35 8.51
CA GLY A 121 17.33 -4.98 9.25
C GLY A 121 15.95 -4.48 8.84
N SER A 122 14.91 -4.81 9.63
CA SER A 122 13.54 -4.38 9.36
C SER A 122 12.71 -4.30 10.62
N PHE A 123 11.70 -3.45 10.61
CA PHE A 123 10.77 -3.22 11.71
C PHE A 123 11.51 -2.81 12.99
N ASP A 124 11.36 -3.58 14.06
CA ASP A 124 12.00 -3.33 15.38
C ASP A 124 13.38 -4.00 15.54
N ASP A 125 13.82 -4.76 14.54
CA ASP A 125 15.14 -5.41 14.48
C ASP A 125 16.05 -4.70 13.48
N LEU A 126 16.61 -3.57 13.91
CA LEU A 126 17.41 -2.66 13.10
C LEU A 126 18.87 -2.58 13.56
N ASN A 127 19.76 -2.52 12.60
CA ASN A 127 21.14 -2.09 12.81
C ASN A 127 21.24 -0.58 12.48
N ILE A 128 21.05 0.24 13.52
CA ILE A 128 21.05 1.70 13.38
C ILE A 128 22.41 2.24 12.89
N GLU A 129 23.54 1.64 13.29
CA GLU A 129 24.85 2.07 12.79
C GLU A 129 24.98 1.85 11.27
N ALA A 130 24.54 0.67 10.78
CA ALA A 130 24.55 0.39 9.36
C ALA A 130 23.58 1.31 8.60
N LEU A 131 22.44 1.65 9.18
CA LEU A 131 21.46 2.57 8.59
C LEU A 131 22.04 3.99 8.49
N VAL A 132 22.58 4.53 9.55
CA VAL A 132 23.21 5.88 9.61
C VAL A 132 24.38 5.96 8.63
N ALA A 133 25.19 4.91 8.50
CA ALA A 133 26.31 4.87 7.57
C ALA A 133 25.87 4.98 6.09
N THR A 134 24.60 4.75 5.77
CA THR A 134 24.05 4.99 4.42
C THR A 134 23.60 6.41 4.18
N GLU A 135 23.67 7.30 5.18
CA GLU A 135 23.32 8.73 5.09
C GLU A 135 22.00 8.99 4.33
N PRO A 136 20.86 8.43 4.76
CA PRO A 136 19.60 8.61 4.04
C PRO A 136 18.99 10.00 4.30
N ASP A 137 18.38 10.58 3.26
CA ASP A 137 17.60 11.82 3.35
C ASP A 137 16.23 11.58 3.99
N VAL A 138 15.70 10.36 3.80
CA VAL A 138 14.41 9.92 4.34
C VAL A 138 14.44 8.42 4.63
N ALA A 139 13.76 8.01 5.70
CA ALA A 139 13.45 6.61 5.98
C ALA A 139 11.94 6.36 5.82
N LEU A 140 11.59 5.42 4.95
CA LEU A 140 10.24 4.89 4.82
C LEU A 140 10.08 3.73 5.80
N VAL A 141 9.25 3.91 6.83
CA VAL A 141 9.19 3.03 8.01
C VAL A 141 7.79 2.44 8.19
N GLY A 142 7.66 1.31 8.89
CA GLY A 142 6.36 0.66 9.05
C GLY A 142 5.52 1.20 10.21
N VAL A 143 4.21 1.28 10.04
CA VAL A 143 3.26 1.72 11.08
C VAL A 143 3.29 0.85 12.35
N SER A 144 3.69 -0.41 12.24
CA SER A 144 3.75 -1.39 13.34
C SER A 144 5.10 -1.45 14.08
N SER A 145 6.06 -0.56 13.77
CA SER A 145 7.45 -0.61 14.25
C SER A 145 7.75 0.53 15.21
N ASP A 146 7.04 0.62 16.32
CA ASP A 146 7.18 1.75 17.25
C ASP A 146 8.59 1.93 17.80
N LYS A 147 9.25 0.83 18.17
CA LYS A 147 10.62 0.86 18.70
C LYS A 147 11.63 1.23 17.62
N GLY A 148 11.58 0.58 16.46
CA GLY A 148 12.49 0.85 15.35
C GLY A 148 12.35 2.28 14.84
N ASN A 149 11.12 2.77 14.69
CA ASN A 149 10.83 4.14 14.25
C ASN A 149 11.38 5.17 15.24
N ALA A 150 11.24 4.91 16.54
CA ALA A 150 11.81 5.80 17.59
C ALA A 150 13.35 5.85 17.50
N GLN A 151 14.02 4.72 17.31
CA GLN A 151 15.48 4.66 17.16
C GLN A 151 15.98 5.44 15.93
N ILE A 152 15.25 5.39 14.81
CA ILE A 152 15.59 6.15 13.60
C ILE A 152 15.40 7.65 13.84
N ALA A 153 14.32 8.04 14.50
CA ALA A 153 14.04 9.44 14.85
C ALA A 153 15.10 10.02 15.82
N GLU A 154 15.59 9.23 16.79
CA GLU A 154 16.64 9.63 17.75
C GLU A 154 17.96 9.98 17.06
N VAL A 155 18.27 9.38 15.91
CA VAL A 155 19.46 9.70 15.12
C VAL A 155 19.23 10.81 14.09
N GLY A 156 18.03 11.43 14.09
CA GLY A 156 17.71 12.61 13.29
C GLY A 156 17.40 12.35 11.83
N ILE A 157 17.11 11.11 11.42
CA ILE A 157 16.71 10.80 10.05
C ILE A 157 15.20 11.10 9.90
N PRO A 158 14.77 11.94 8.93
CA PRO A 158 13.36 12.17 8.65
C PRO A 158 12.64 10.86 8.33
N THR A 159 11.48 10.60 8.98
CA THR A 159 10.73 9.34 8.81
C THR A 159 9.33 9.60 8.27
N TYR A 160 8.96 8.87 7.21
CA TYR A 160 7.58 8.77 6.71
C TYR A 160 7.03 7.38 7.02
N VAL A 161 5.90 7.31 7.72
CA VAL A 161 5.32 6.05 8.20
C VAL A 161 4.37 5.47 7.15
N MET A 162 4.66 4.24 6.71
CA MET A 162 3.93 3.47 5.70
C MET A 162 2.87 2.57 6.35
N LEU A 163 1.74 2.36 5.66
CA LEU A 163 0.59 1.56 6.12
C LEU A 163 0.90 0.08 6.32
N ILE A 164 1.77 -0.49 5.48
CA ILE A 164 2.09 -1.92 5.48
C ILE A 164 0.80 -2.77 5.35
N GLY A 165 0.58 -3.77 6.21
CA GLY A 165 -0.61 -4.63 6.20
C GLY A 165 -1.88 -4.00 6.77
N TRP A 166 -1.85 -2.74 7.20
CA TRP A 166 -2.97 -2.02 7.83
C TRP A 166 -3.74 -1.12 6.87
N ALA A 167 -3.53 -1.31 5.58
CA ALA A 167 -4.17 -0.51 4.55
C ALA A 167 -5.63 -0.92 4.32
N ALA A 168 -6.50 0.07 4.14
CA ALA A 168 -7.71 -0.05 3.35
C ALA A 168 -7.43 0.45 1.93
N ILE A 169 -8.28 0.11 0.96
CA ILE A 169 -8.08 0.51 -0.45
C ILE A 169 -7.87 2.02 -0.60
N ASP A 170 -8.71 2.83 0.05
CA ASP A 170 -8.63 4.30 -0.09
C ASP A 170 -7.39 4.88 0.61
N THR A 171 -7.02 4.36 1.78
CA THR A 171 -5.80 4.80 2.48
C THR A 171 -4.54 4.39 1.72
N LEU A 172 -4.52 3.23 1.07
CA LEU A 172 -3.42 2.79 0.23
C LEU A 172 -3.26 3.67 -1.02
N LYS A 173 -4.37 4.01 -1.69
CA LYS A 173 -4.33 4.96 -2.82
C LYS A 173 -3.79 6.33 -2.39
N GLN A 174 -4.15 6.80 -1.19
CA GLN A 174 -3.61 8.05 -0.65
C GLN A 174 -2.11 7.92 -0.34
N GLU A 175 -1.65 6.76 0.16
CA GLU A 175 -0.22 6.50 0.36
C GLU A 175 0.55 6.58 -0.97
N PHE A 176 0.04 6.00 -2.06
CA PHE A 176 0.65 6.13 -3.39
C PHE A 176 0.83 7.60 -3.82
N LEU A 177 -0.21 8.44 -3.62
CA LEU A 177 -0.12 9.87 -3.93
C LEU A 177 0.93 10.58 -3.06
N ASN A 178 0.98 10.26 -1.77
CA ASN A 178 1.93 10.85 -0.85
C ASN A 178 3.37 10.45 -1.19
N VAL A 179 3.62 9.15 -1.43
CA VAL A 179 4.96 8.66 -1.81
C VAL A 179 5.37 9.21 -3.17
N GLY A 180 4.45 9.28 -4.14
CA GLY A 180 4.69 9.93 -5.42
C GLY A 180 5.12 11.39 -5.26
N LYS A 181 4.49 12.13 -4.34
CA LYS A 181 4.84 13.52 -4.01
C LYS A 181 6.20 13.63 -3.32
N ILE A 182 6.50 12.74 -2.37
CA ILE A 182 7.81 12.67 -1.69
C ILE A 182 8.94 12.44 -2.71
N LEU A 183 8.67 11.61 -3.74
CA LEU A 183 9.66 11.23 -4.74
C LEU A 183 9.65 12.13 -6.00
N GLY A 184 8.78 13.16 -6.05
CA GLY A 184 8.66 14.09 -7.17
C GLY A 184 8.09 13.45 -8.44
N ASN A 185 7.20 12.46 -8.29
CA ASN A 185 6.56 11.76 -9.43
C ASN A 185 5.03 11.61 -9.24
N GLU A 186 4.38 12.74 -8.94
CA GLU A 186 2.93 12.83 -8.67
C GLU A 186 2.10 12.34 -9.86
N GLU A 187 2.56 12.63 -11.09
CA GLU A 187 1.85 12.20 -12.30
C GLU A 187 1.75 10.67 -12.38
N LYS A 188 2.84 9.96 -12.09
CA LYS A 188 2.84 8.49 -12.11
C LYS A 188 2.02 7.92 -10.97
N ALA A 189 2.07 8.55 -9.79
CA ALA A 189 1.24 8.17 -8.66
C ALA A 189 -0.26 8.32 -8.97
N GLN A 190 -0.65 9.42 -9.64
CA GLN A 190 -2.02 9.61 -10.08
C GLN A 190 -2.43 8.54 -11.10
N ARG A 191 -1.58 8.22 -12.10
CA ARG A 191 -1.88 7.13 -13.04
C ARG A 191 -2.07 5.77 -12.35
N LEU A 192 -1.26 5.48 -11.31
CA LEU A 192 -1.44 4.26 -10.52
C LEU A 192 -2.80 4.25 -9.81
N VAL A 193 -3.21 5.37 -9.20
CA VAL A 193 -4.53 5.49 -8.55
C VAL A 193 -5.66 5.38 -9.57
N ASP A 194 -5.51 5.97 -10.75
CA ASP A 194 -6.50 5.87 -11.84
C ASP A 194 -6.63 4.42 -12.35
N HIS A 195 -5.52 3.70 -12.51
CA HIS A 195 -5.51 2.27 -12.82
C HIS A 195 -6.25 1.46 -11.74
N TRP A 196 -5.97 1.69 -10.47
CA TRP A 196 -6.67 1.06 -9.35
C TRP A 196 -8.18 1.30 -9.40
N ASN A 197 -8.59 2.54 -9.62
CA ASN A 197 -10.01 2.91 -9.71
C ASN A 197 -10.70 2.24 -10.90
N ALA A 198 -10.05 2.18 -12.06
CA ALA A 198 -10.59 1.53 -13.25
C ALA A 198 -10.74 0.01 -13.02
N THR A 199 -9.68 -0.65 -12.56
CA THR A 199 -9.68 -2.11 -12.34
C THR A 199 -10.72 -2.52 -11.30
N LEU A 200 -10.77 -1.85 -10.14
CA LEU A 200 -11.74 -2.18 -9.09
C LEU A 200 -13.17 -1.80 -9.49
N GLY A 201 -13.37 -0.70 -10.23
CA GLY A 201 -14.68 -0.33 -10.72
C GLY A 201 -15.24 -1.30 -11.76
N ASP A 202 -14.39 -1.90 -12.59
CA ASP A 202 -14.80 -2.95 -13.54
C ASP A 202 -15.04 -4.28 -12.84
N LEU A 203 -14.21 -4.62 -11.84
CA LEU A 203 -14.42 -5.79 -10.98
C LEU A 203 -15.76 -5.70 -10.23
N GLU A 204 -16.08 -4.56 -9.61
CA GLU A 204 -17.36 -4.33 -8.93
C GLU A 204 -18.57 -4.59 -9.85
N LYS A 205 -18.54 -4.11 -11.09
CA LYS A 205 -19.60 -4.37 -12.08
C LYS A 205 -19.78 -5.86 -12.41
N LYS A 206 -18.70 -6.64 -12.40
CA LYS A 206 -18.74 -8.09 -12.63
C LYS A 206 -19.28 -8.81 -11.38
N VAL A 207 -18.77 -8.47 -10.22
CA VAL A 207 -19.18 -9.01 -8.90
C VAL A 207 -20.67 -8.74 -8.63
N ALA A 208 -21.19 -7.59 -9.03
CA ALA A 208 -22.62 -7.27 -8.90
C ALA A 208 -23.56 -8.23 -9.65
N LYS A 209 -23.02 -9.02 -10.60
CA LYS A 209 -23.79 -10.03 -11.34
C LYS A 209 -23.85 -11.39 -10.63
N ILE A 210 -23.03 -11.59 -9.58
CA ILE A 210 -22.98 -12.84 -8.83
C ILE A 210 -24.22 -12.91 -7.92
N PRO A 211 -25.11 -13.91 -8.09
CA PRO A 211 -26.26 -14.07 -7.20
C PRO A 211 -25.80 -14.31 -5.76
N ALA A 212 -26.57 -13.81 -4.80
CA ALA A 212 -26.23 -13.99 -3.38
C ALA A 212 -26.10 -15.46 -2.97
N GLY A 213 -26.85 -16.37 -3.61
CA GLY A 213 -26.78 -17.82 -3.35
C GLY A 213 -25.54 -18.51 -3.95
N ASP A 214 -24.82 -17.84 -4.85
CA ASP A 214 -23.62 -18.38 -5.50
C ASP A 214 -22.32 -17.86 -4.88
N ARG A 215 -22.41 -17.01 -3.85
CA ARG A 215 -21.26 -16.52 -3.12
C ARG A 215 -20.48 -17.68 -2.50
N LYS A 216 -19.17 -17.68 -2.75
CA LYS A 216 -18.24 -18.69 -2.24
C LYS A 216 -17.65 -18.26 -0.91
N LYS A 217 -17.46 -19.22 -0.03
CA LYS A 217 -16.76 -19.03 1.21
C LYS A 217 -15.26 -19.26 0.99
N VAL A 218 -14.43 -18.23 1.15
CA VAL A 218 -12.99 -18.28 0.92
C VAL A 218 -12.23 -18.26 2.23
N TYR A 219 -11.34 -19.24 2.41
CA TYR A 219 -10.45 -19.31 3.56
C TYR A 219 -9.02 -18.95 3.14
N TYR A 220 -8.44 -17.96 3.81
CA TYR A 220 -7.13 -17.42 3.49
C TYR A 220 -6.10 -17.83 4.56
N LEU A 221 -5.02 -18.49 4.11
CA LEU A 221 -3.97 -19.05 4.95
C LEU A 221 -2.63 -18.35 4.73
N SER A 222 -1.89 -18.09 5.82
CA SER A 222 -0.52 -17.58 5.82
C SER A 222 0.55 -18.65 5.56
N GLY A 223 0.14 -19.89 5.28
CA GLY A 223 0.99 -21.06 5.00
C GLY A 223 0.13 -22.31 4.82
N ALA A 224 0.75 -23.46 4.59
CA ALA A 224 0.06 -24.73 4.32
C ALA A 224 -0.54 -25.41 5.58
N ASP A 225 -0.57 -24.75 6.72
CA ASP A 225 -1.22 -25.23 7.95
C ASP A 225 -2.62 -24.63 8.07
N ILE A 226 -3.66 -25.50 8.19
CA ILE A 226 -5.06 -25.10 8.25
C ILE A 226 -5.38 -24.16 9.42
N THR A 227 -4.56 -24.16 10.47
CA THR A 227 -4.73 -23.29 11.64
C THR A 227 -4.13 -21.90 11.46
N LYS A 228 -3.38 -21.67 10.38
CA LYS A 228 -2.70 -20.42 10.09
C LYS A 228 -3.55 -19.46 9.25
N ALA A 229 -4.77 -19.20 9.72
CA ALA A 229 -5.64 -18.20 9.09
C ALA A 229 -4.96 -16.82 9.04
N ASN A 230 -5.05 -16.16 7.89
CA ASN A 230 -4.72 -14.75 7.78
C ASN A 230 -5.98 -13.92 8.02
N THR A 231 -6.12 -13.42 9.24
CA THR A 231 -7.32 -12.71 9.71
C THR A 231 -7.17 -11.19 9.67
N GLY A 232 -6.11 -10.68 9.05
CA GLY A 232 -5.88 -9.23 8.92
C GLY A 232 -6.95 -8.53 8.08
N ASP A 233 -7.17 -7.24 8.35
CA ASP A 233 -8.18 -6.41 7.69
C ASP A 233 -8.04 -6.40 6.15
N TRP A 234 -6.81 -6.43 5.64
CA TRP A 234 -6.55 -6.48 4.21
C TRP A 234 -7.08 -7.78 3.56
N GLY A 235 -6.86 -8.93 4.19
CA GLY A 235 -7.35 -10.22 3.69
C GLY A 235 -8.87 -10.23 3.55
N ARG A 236 -9.59 -9.67 4.52
CA ARG A 236 -11.04 -9.48 4.45
C ARG A 236 -11.42 -8.53 3.31
N THR A 237 -10.79 -7.35 3.23
CA THR A 237 -11.03 -6.37 2.17
C THR A 237 -10.85 -6.99 0.79
N TRP A 238 -9.80 -7.79 0.61
CA TRP A 238 -9.46 -8.46 -0.63
C TRP A 238 -10.51 -9.48 -1.06
N ILE A 239 -11.00 -10.30 -0.10
CA ILE A 239 -12.03 -11.33 -0.35
C ILE A 239 -13.41 -10.69 -0.55
N ASP A 240 -13.78 -9.72 0.27
CA ASP A 240 -15.07 -9.03 0.16
C ASP A 240 -15.20 -8.28 -1.19
N ALA A 241 -14.10 -7.70 -1.70
CA ALA A 241 -14.10 -6.95 -2.95
C ALA A 241 -14.42 -7.80 -4.17
N ILE A 242 -14.16 -9.11 -4.13
CA ILE A 242 -14.55 -10.04 -5.21
C ILE A 242 -15.94 -10.65 -4.99
N GLY A 243 -16.70 -10.19 -4.00
CA GLY A 243 -18.05 -10.69 -3.68
C GLY A 243 -18.09 -12.06 -3.03
N ALA A 244 -16.97 -12.53 -2.47
CA ALA A 244 -16.89 -13.75 -1.70
C ALA A 244 -17.11 -13.49 -0.19
N ASP A 245 -17.45 -14.53 0.55
CA ASP A 245 -17.57 -14.48 1.99
C ASP A 245 -16.25 -14.95 2.62
N PHE A 246 -15.69 -14.15 3.53
CA PHE A 246 -14.52 -14.56 4.29
C PHE A 246 -14.89 -15.70 5.25
N ALA A 247 -14.18 -16.85 5.18
CA ALA A 247 -14.58 -18.05 5.91
C ALA A 247 -14.52 -17.90 7.43
N VAL A 248 -13.60 -17.06 7.95
CA VAL A 248 -13.46 -16.81 9.39
C VAL A 248 -14.52 -15.82 9.85
N PRO A 249 -15.45 -16.20 10.74
CA PRO A 249 -16.45 -15.29 11.28
C PRO A 249 -15.81 -14.13 12.08
N GLU A 250 -16.50 -12.99 12.16
CA GLU A 250 -16.03 -11.83 12.93
C GLU A 250 -15.74 -12.14 14.40
N THR A 251 -16.48 -13.07 14.99
CA THR A 251 -16.30 -13.52 16.37
C THR A 251 -14.99 -14.26 16.60
N ASP A 252 -14.38 -14.80 15.56
CA ASP A 252 -13.19 -15.66 15.62
C ASP A 252 -11.91 -14.96 15.11
N LEU A 253 -12.01 -13.74 14.61
CA LEU A 253 -10.87 -13.00 14.01
C LEU A 253 -9.66 -12.81 14.95
N ASN A 254 -9.90 -12.71 16.26
CA ASN A 254 -8.86 -12.49 17.27
C ASN A 254 -8.61 -13.76 18.11
N GLY A 255 -9.14 -14.90 17.71
CA GLY A 255 -8.99 -16.16 18.41
C GLY A 255 -8.05 -17.13 17.72
N ASP A 256 -7.59 -18.12 18.46
CA ASP A 256 -6.86 -19.23 17.88
C ASP A 256 -7.79 -20.02 16.95
N VAL A 257 -7.34 -20.26 15.73
CA VAL A 257 -8.03 -21.12 14.78
C VAL A 257 -7.59 -22.55 15.05
N THR A 258 -8.57 -23.42 15.32
CA THR A 258 -8.34 -24.86 15.46
C THR A 258 -8.80 -25.60 14.20
N VAL A 259 -8.37 -26.84 14.06
CA VAL A 259 -8.82 -27.71 12.95
C VAL A 259 -10.34 -27.86 12.96
N GLU A 260 -10.94 -28.01 14.15
CA GLU A 260 -12.39 -28.19 14.32
C GLU A 260 -13.15 -26.96 13.83
N LYS A 261 -12.67 -25.74 14.13
CA LYS A 261 -13.26 -24.51 13.61
C LYS A 261 -13.17 -24.44 12.10
N ALA A 262 -12.02 -24.76 11.52
CA ALA A 262 -11.86 -24.79 10.07
C ALA A 262 -12.81 -25.79 9.40
N LEU A 263 -13.02 -26.97 10.02
CA LEU A 263 -14.00 -27.96 9.57
C LEU A 263 -15.44 -27.47 9.68
N GLU A 264 -15.78 -26.73 10.76
CA GLU A 264 -17.11 -26.12 10.93
C GLU A 264 -17.39 -25.05 9.87
N TRP A 265 -16.39 -24.22 9.54
CA TRP A 265 -16.53 -23.19 8.51
C TRP A 265 -16.69 -23.79 7.12
N ASP A 266 -16.08 -24.92 6.84
CA ASP A 266 -16.14 -25.70 5.62
C ASP A 266 -16.07 -24.83 4.35
N PRO A 267 -14.91 -24.21 4.06
CA PRO A 267 -14.76 -23.29 2.96
C PRO A 267 -14.94 -23.96 1.59
N ASP A 268 -15.46 -23.20 0.62
CA ASP A 268 -15.57 -23.65 -0.77
C ASP A 268 -14.22 -23.56 -1.49
N VAL A 269 -13.40 -22.55 -1.14
CA VAL A 269 -12.07 -22.29 -1.70
C VAL A 269 -11.10 -21.98 -0.57
N ILE A 270 -9.87 -22.50 -0.68
CA ILE A 270 -8.75 -22.14 0.19
C ILE A 270 -7.68 -21.46 -0.68
N VAL A 271 -7.22 -20.28 -0.25
CA VAL A 271 -6.06 -19.60 -0.85
C VAL A 271 -4.93 -19.56 0.16
N VAL A 272 -3.74 -19.90 -0.28
CA VAL A 272 -2.56 -20.07 0.58
C VAL A 272 -1.47 -19.13 0.12
N GLN A 273 -0.81 -18.47 1.06
CA GLN A 273 0.32 -17.57 0.77
C GLN A 273 1.30 -18.22 -0.21
N GLY A 274 1.70 -17.45 -1.22
CA GLY A 274 2.61 -17.90 -2.27
C GLY A 274 3.94 -18.45 -1.73
N GLY A 275 4.43 -19.50 -2.38
CA GLY A 275 5.62 -20.23 -1.97
C GLY A 275 5.40 -21.28 -0.88
N SER A 276 4.16 -21.50 -0.44
CA SER A 276 3.80 -22.58 0.49
C SER A 276 3.69 -23.92 -0.25
N ASN A 277 4.03 -25.01 0.45
CA ASN A 277 3.91 -26.36 -0.09
C ASN A 277 2.47 -26.88 0.09
N LEU A 278 1.66 -26.84 -0.96
CA LEU A 278 0.25 -27.28 -0.91
C LEU A 278 0.10 -28.79 -0.62
N ASP A 279 1.11 -29.63 -0.94
CA ASP A 279 1.07 -31.07 -0.65
C ASP A 279 0.97 -31.34 0.85
N GLU A 280 1.50 -30.45 1.69
CA GLU A 280 1.35 -30.55 3.15
C GLU A 280 -0.11 -30.43 3.58
N LEU A 281 -0.83 -29.48 3.00
CA LEU A 281 -2.26 -29.28 3.29
C LEU A 281 -3.10 -30.43 2.72
N TYR A 282 -2.84 -30.84 1.48
CA TYR A 282 -3.55 -31.98 0.87
C TYR A 282 -3.25 -33.30 1.56
N GLY A 283 -2.05 -33.49 2.14
CA GLY A 283 -1.63 -34.69 2.85
C GLY A 283 -2.09 -34.76 4.32
N ALA A 284 -2.63 -33.66 4.88
CA ALA A 284 -3.04 -33.61 6.28
C ALA A 284 -4.36 -34.39 6.49
N GLU A 285 -4.30 -35.49 7.24
CA GLU A 285 -5.45 -36.39 7.46
C GLU A 285 -6.67 -35.67 8.05
N GLN A 286 -6.45 -34.69 8.93
CA GLN A 286 -7.50 -33.99 9.66
C GLN A 286 -8.38 -33.09 8.81
N VAL A 287 -7.94 -32.72 7.58
CA VAL A 287 -8.66 -31.76 6.72
C VAL A 287 -9.29 -32.40 5.49
N GLN A 288 -9.20 -33.75 5.35
CA GLN A 288 -9.69 -34.47 4.16
C GLN A 288 -11.20 -34.31 3.93
N ASP A 289 -11.95 -33.96 4.98
CA ASP A 289 -13.39 -33.76 4.86
C ASP A 289 -13.83 -32.39 4.38
N LEU A 290 -12.93 -31.40 4.34
CA LEU A 290 -13.23 -30.05 3.81
C LEU A 290 -13.64 -30.10 2.32
N LYS A 291 -14.67 -29.33 1.96
CA LYS A 291 -15.12 -29.19 0.57
C LYS A 291 -14.00 -28.77 -0.36
N ALA A 292 -13.21 -27.75 0.04
CA ALA A 292 -12.11 -27.23 -0.77
C ALA A 292 -11.06 -28.31 -1.07
N ILE A 293 -10.74 -29.18 -0.10
CA ILE A 293 -9.80 -30.31 -0.29
C ILE A 293 -10.39 -31.35 -1.24
N LYS A 294 -11.61 -31.82 -0.98
CA LYS A 294 -12.31 -32.83 -1.79
C LYS A 294 -12.45 -32.39 -3.25
N ASN A 295 -12.74 -31.10 -3.47
CA ASN A 295 -12.98 -30.53 -4.80
C ASN A 295 -11.72 -29.96 -5.45
N LYS A 296 -10.54 -30.11 -4.81
CA LYS A 296 -9.26 -29.55 -5.29
C LYS A 296 -9.31 -28.03 -5.51
N GLN A 297 -10.01 -27.32 -4.63
CA GLN A 297 -10.15 -25.88 -4.64
C GLN A 297 -9.18 -25.23 -3.62
N VAL A 298 -7.91 -25.59 -3.72
CA VAL A 298 -6.80 -25.00 -2.93
C VAL A 298 -5.79 -24.39 -3.91
N PHE A 299 -5.51 -23.12 -3.76
CA PHE A 299 -4.68 -22.38 -4.70
C PHE A 299 -3.56 -21.64 -3.99
N SER A 300 -2.34 -21.70 -4.56
CA SER A 300 -1.23 -20.85 -4.16
C SER A 300 -1.43 -19.45 -4.74
N ILE A 301 -1.27 -18.43 -3.90
CA ILE A 301 -1.35 -17.04 -4.33
C ILE A 301 -0.09 -16.69 -5.14
N PRO A 302 -0.22 -16.03 -6.30
CA PRO A 302 0.93 -15.70 -7.14
C PRO A 302 1.91 -14.73 -6.46
N ILE A 303 3.18 -14.86 -6.86
CA ILE A 303 4.25 -13.93 -6.49
C ILE A 303 4.76 -13.27 -7.77
N GLY A 304 4.36 -12.03 -8.02
CA GLY A 304 4.86 -11.22 -9.11
C GLY A 304 6.18 -10.54 -8.77
N GLY A 305 6.28 -9.24 -8.96
CA GLY A 305 7.32 -8.44 -8.30
C GLY A 305 7.17 -8.48 -6.79
N PHE A 306 5.92 -8.57 -6.31
CA PHE A 306 5.56 -8.72 -4.89
C PHE A 306 4.47 -9.79 -4.71
N TRP A 307 4.08 -10.05 -3.47
CA TRP A 307 2.93 -10.90 -3.14
C TRP A 307 1.62 -10.22 -3.55
N TRP A 308 0.78 -10.92 -4.31
CA TRP A 308 -0.48 -10.37 -4.79
C TRP A 308 -1.59 -10.30 -3.74
N ASP A 309 -1.38 -10.93 -2.60
CA ASP A 309 -2.29 -10.93 -1.44
C ASP A 309 -1.99 -9.82 -0.41
N ARG A 310 -1.08 -8.91 -0.72
CA ARG A 310 -0.64 -7.84 0.19
C ARG A 310 -0.94 -6.45 -0.35
N PRO A 311 -1.18 -5.45 0.55
CA PRO A 311 -1.29 -4.05 0.13
C PRO A 311 0.00 -3.64 -0.59
N SER A 312 -0.12 -3.34 -1.86
CA SER A 312 1.01 -2.95 -2.71
C SER A 312 0.48 -2.38 -4.04
N PRO A 313 1.29 -1.73 -4.84
CA PRO A 313 0.90 -1.33 -6.20
C PRO A 313 0.33 -2.46 -7.05
N GLU A 314 0.87 -3.68 -6.94
CA GLU A 314 0.46 -4.86 -7.71
C GLU A 314 -0.83 -5.53 -7.21
N ALA A 315 -1.38 -5.11 -6.08
CA ALA A 315 -2.53 -5.82 -5.48
C ALA A 315 -3.78 -5.82 -6.39
N THR A 316 -3.89 -4.90 -7.36
CA THR A 316 -4.95 -4.95 -8.39
C THR A 316 -4.92 -6.27 -9.17
N LEU A 317 -3.74 -6.79 -9.49
CA LEU A 317 -3.55 -8.10 -10.12
C LEU A 317 -4.02 -9.25 -9.22
N GLY A 318 -3.79 -9.10 -7.90
CA GLY A 318 -4.28 -10.03 -6.88
C GLY A 318 -5.80 -10.07 -6.80
N PHE A 319 -6.48 -8.92 -6.90
CA PHE A 319 -7.95 -8.87 -6.95
C PHE A 319 -8.47 -9.58 -8.20
N LEU A 320 -7.90 -9.34 -9.38
CA LEU A 320 -8.29 -9.99 -10.62
C LEU A 320 -8.04 -11.51 -10.57
N TRP A 321 -6.86 -11.92 -10.09
CA TRP A 321 -6.53 -13.33 -9.93
C TRP A 321 -7.50 -14.05 -9.00
N LEU A 322 -7.78 -13.47 -7.82
CA LEU A 322 -8.69 -14.10 -6.86
C LEU A 322 -10.11 -14.20 -7.43
N ALA A 323 -10.59 -13.14 -8.07
CA ALA A 323 -11.91 -13.13 -8.69
C ALA A 323 -12.02 -14.20 -9.79
N GLN A 324 -11.02 -14.34 -10.65
CA GLN A 324 -10.97 -15.34 -11.70
C GLN A 324 -10.86 -16.78 -11.16
N THR A 325 -10.12 -16.95 -10.06
CA THR A 325 -9.96 -18.24 -9.38
C THR A 325 -11.26 -18.70 -8.71
N VAL A 326 -11.97 -17.77 -8.06
CA VAL A 326 -13.18 -18.09 -7.28
C VAL A 326 -14.43 -18.13 -8.16
N TYR A 327 -14.49 -17.26 -9.19
CA TYR A 327 -15.65 -17.06 -10.05
C TYR A 327 -15.28 -17.04 -11.56
N PRO A 328 -14.66 -18.11 -12.10
CA PRO A 328 -14.21 -18.13 -13.48
C PRO A 328 -15.34 -17.86 -14.48
N GLU A 329 -16.58 -18.25 -14.16
CA GLU A 329 -17.76 -18.06 -15.02
C GLU A 329 -18.18 -16.59 -15.17
N TYR A 330 -17.85 -15.72 -14.22
CA TYR A 330 -18.13 -14.28 -14.27
C TYR A 330 -16.95 -13.45 -14.76
N MET A 331 -15.74 -14.05 -14.84
CA MET A 331 -14.48 -13.40 -15.17
C MET A 331 -13.88 -13.86 -16.51
N GLY A 332 -14.68 -14.50 -17.37
CA GLY A 332 -14.19 -15.11 -18.61
C GLY A 332 -13.65 -14.13 -19.66
N ASP A 333 -13.91 -12.83 -19.50
CA ASP A 333 -13.39 -11.75 -20.35
C ASP A 333 -12.14 -11.06 -19.74
N VAL A 334 -11.66 -11.51 -18.59
CA VAL A 334 -10.42 -11.01 -17.97
C VAL A 334 -9.23 -11.79 -18.50
N ASP A 335 -8.36 -11.13 -19.24
CA ASP A 335 -7.04 -11.67 -19.63
C ASP A 335 -5.98 -11.25 -18.59
N LEU A 336 -5.84 -12.04 -17.52
CA LEU A 336 -4.91 -11.74 -16.44
C LEU A 336 -3.46 -11.66 -16.92
N SER A 337 -3.07 -12.40 -17.97
CA SER A 337 -1.72 -12.32 -18.54
C SER A 337 -1.49 -10.96 -19.20
N ALA A 338 -2.45 -10.50 -20.01
CA ALA A 338 -2.38 -9.19 -20.64
C ALA A 338 -2.36 -8.07 -19.59
N GLU A 339 -3.29 -8.09 -18.63
CA GLU A 339 -3.36 -7.13 -17.53
C GLU A 339 -2.05 -7.05 -16.74
N THR A 340 -1.43 -8.21 -16.45
CA THR A 340 -0.15 -8.26 -15.73
C THR A 340 0.99 -7.66 -16.56
N LYS A 341 1.09 -7.99 -17.84
CA LYS A 341 2.13 -7.46 -18.72
C LYS A 341 1.99 -5.96 -18.93
N ASP A 342 0.76 -5.48 -19.10
CA ASP A 342 0.48 -4.06 -19.25
C ASP A 342 0.83 -3.29 -17.97
N PHE A 343 0.50 -3.84 -16.80
CA PHE A 343 0.90 -3.28 -15.51
C PHE A 343 2.43 -3.18 -15.38
N PHE A 344 3.14 -4.26 -15.68
CA PHE A 344 4.60 -4.28 -15.58
C PHE A 344 5.25 -3.31 -16.56
N LYS A 345 4.73 -3.21 -17.76
CA LYS A 345 5.21 -2.26 -18.78
C LYS A 345 4.97 -0.81 -18.37
N GLU A 346 3.77 -0.48 -17.91
CA GLU A 346 3.41 0.89 -17.55
C GLU A 346 4.12 1.35 -16.27
N PHE A 347 4.08 0.52 -15.23
CA PHE A 347 4.49 0.94 -13.90
C PHE A 347 5.95 0.59 -13.55
N TYR A 348 6.47 -0.53 -14.01
CA TYR A 348 7.89 -0.88 -13.83
C TYR A 348 8.75 -0.52 -15.05
N GLY A 349 8.15 -0.21 -16.20
CA GLY A 349 8.88 -0.01 -17.45
C GLY A 349 9.53 -1.31 -17.95
N TYR A 350 8.94 -2.45 -17.64
CA TYR A 350 9.48 -3.78 -17.91
C TYR A 350 8.58 -4.59 -18.83
N ASP A 351 9.12 -5.07 -19.94
CA ASP A 351 8.41 -5.96 -20.87
C ASP A 351 8.48 -7.41 -20.33
N LEU A 352 7.42 -7.81 -19.59
CA LEU A 352 7.30 -9.14 -18.98
C LEU A 352 7.04 -10.21 -20.04
N SER A 353 7.86 -11.26 -20.09
CA SER A 353 7.67 -12.37 -21.01
C SER A 353 6.61 -13.38 -20.53
N ASP A 354 6.14 -14.25 -21.43
CA ASP A 354 5.19 -15.33 -21.09
C ASP A 354 5.78 -16.29 -20.04
N ASP A 355 7.05 -16.64 -20.17
CA ASP A 355 7.73 -17.54 -19.24
C ASP A 355 7.87 -16.92 -17.84
N GLU A 356 8.16 -15.61 -17.78
CA GLU A 356 8.22 -14.89 -16.51
C GLU A 356 6.84 -14.82 -15.83
N TYR A 357 5.81 -14.45 -16.59
CA TYR A 357 4.44 -14.47 -16.09
C TYR A 357 4.04 -15.85 -15.56
N ALA A 358 4.32 -16.92 -16.33
CA ALA A 358 4.04 -18.29 -15.90
C ALA A 358 4.76 -18.69 -14.60
N SER A 359 5.92 -18.09 -14.31
CA SER A 359 6.70 -18.38 -13.10
C SER A 359 6.09 -17.79 -11.82
N PHE A 360 5.06 -16.97 -11.90
CA PHE A 360 4.37 -16.40 -10.75
C PHE A 360 3.45 -17.38 -10.02
N PHE A 361 3.08 -18.48 -10.72
CA PHE A 361 2.12 -19.51 -10.29
C PHE A 361 2.85 -20.85 -9.93
#